data_269a6270372b9db7b3a9c876057be927
#
_entry.id   269a6270372b9db7b3a9c876057be927
#
_cell.length_a   1.000
_cell.length_b   1.000
_cell.length_c   1.000
_cell.angle_alpha   90.00
_cell.angle_beta   90.00
_cell.angle_gamma   90.00
#
_symmetry.space_group_name_H-M   'P 1'
#
loop_
_entity.id
_entity.type
_entity.pdbx_description
1 polymer ?
#
loop_
_entity_poly.entity_id
_entity_poly.type
_entity_poly.pdbx_seq_one_letter_code
_entity_poly.pdbx_strand_id
1 'polypeptide(L)'
;GSISNGGTLSGSTINWTGLSIANGASITLTFTAAVLPPLPGVNYNNVAQVTGSNQHDFDSTPNNGYDPDGDGNIGTIDNNPNDGSVDNNGDDDDADNEPVLPQVADLSLIKTVSNPTPNVGDVVTFTITVTNAGPSNATNVDVEDVVPNGYSTIANISNGGTASGSTIMWNNLSVAA
;
A
#
# COMPACT_ATOMS: atom_id res chain seq x y z
N GLY A 1 16.74 4.02 4.83
CA GLY A 1 16.78 2.98 3.81
C GLY A 1 18.23 2.69 3.40
N SER A 2 18.49 1.50 2.89
CA SER A 2 19.78 1.15 2.29
C SER A 2 19.66 1.20 0.76
N ILE A 3 20.71 1.68 0.10
CA ILE A 3 20.81 1.73 -1.35
C ILE A 3 22.03 0.88 -1.72
N SER A 4 21.86 -0.09 -2.63
CA SER A 4 22.94 -0.98 -3.06
C SER A 4 23.91 -0.31 -4.04
N ASN A 5 25.04 -0.96 -4.29
CA ASN A 5 25.99 -0.63 -5.38
C ASN A 5 26.38 0.86 -5.48
N GLY A 6 26.50 1.56 -4.34
CA GLY A 6 26.95 2.94 -4.32
C GLY A 6 25.95 3.96 -4.88
N GLY A 7 24.69 3.58 -5.04
CA GLY A 7 23.63 4.53 -5.45
C GLY A 7 23.50 5.72 -4.51
N THR A 8 23.16 6.87 -5.05
CA THR A 8 23.03 8.13 -4.32
C THR A 8 21.62 8.70 -4.46
N LEU A 9 21.06 9.17 -3.34
CA LEU A 9 19.75 9.81 -3.30
C LEU A 9 19.91 11.34 -3.43
N SER A 10 19.17 11.93 -4.37
CA SER A 10 19.06 13.38 -4.54
C SER A 10 17.58 13.76 -4.71
N GLY A 11 17.03 14.44 -3.71
CA GLY A 11 15.57 14.67 -3.65
C GLY A 11 14.80 13.34 -3.59
N SER A 12 13.96 13.07 -4.59
CA SER A 12 13.23 11.80 -4.76
C SER A 12 13.89 10.82 -5.75
N THR A 13 15.00 11.20 -6.35
CA THR A 13 15.67 10.40 -7.39
C THR A 13 16.87 9.67 -6.83
N ILE A 14 16.96 8.37 -7.11
CA ILE A 14 18.14 7.55 -6.81
C ILE A 14 18.93 7.39 -8.11
N ASN A 15 20.21 7.68 -8.06
CA ASN A 15 21.12 7.56 -9.20
C ASN A 15 22.21 6.54 -8.90
N TRP A 16 22.42 5.65 -9.84
CA TRP A 16 23.58 4.75 -9.91
C TRP A 16 24.39 5.13 -11.16
N THR A 17 25.64 5.47 -10.96
CA THR A 17 26.54 5.92 -12.05
C THR A 17 27.80 5.10 -12.09
N GLY A 18 28.40 5.01 -13.29
CA GLY A 18 29.67 4.30 -13.48
C GLY A 18 29.55 2.78 -13.33
N LEU A 19 28.37 2.21 -13.52
CA LEU A 19 28.17 0.77 -13.51
C LEU A 19 28.83 0.13 -14.73
N SER A 20 29.27 -1.12 -14.59
CA SER A 20 29.79 -1.91 -15.69
C SER A 20 29.14 -3.28 -15.71
N ILE A 21 28.54 -3.63 -16.84
CA ILE A 21 27.80 -4.89 -17.06
C ILE A 21 28.51 -5.60 -18.22
N ALA A 22 29.01 -6.81 -17.97
CA ALA A 22 29.64 -7.61 -19.02
C ALA A 22 28.60 -8.18 -19.97
N ASN A 23 29.01 -8.47 -21.20
CA ASN A 23 28.11 -9.08 -22.19
C ASN A 23 27.43 -10.35 -21.64
N GLY A 24 26.13 -10.43 -21.73
CA GLY A 24 25.30 -11.54 -21.22
C GLY A 24 25.15 -11.58 -19.68
N ALA A 25 25.64 -10.57 -18.96
CA ALA A 25 25.48 -10.46 -17.51
C ALA A 25 24.35 -9.46 -17.16
N SER A 26 23.91 -9.50 -15.90
CA SER A 26 22.99 -8.53 -15.31
C SER A 26 23.54 -7.97 -14.00
N ILE A 27 23.04 -6.81 -13.60
CA ILE A 27 23.30 -6.22 -12.29
C ILE A 27 21.97 -5.94 -11.59
N THR A 28 21.88 -6.30 -10.32
CA THR A 28 20.70 -6.01 -9.52
C THR A 28 20.96 -4.81 -8.61
N LEU A 29 20.11 -3.81 -8.71
CA LEU A 29 20.14 -2.59 -7.91
C LEU A 29 18.96 -2.60 -6.95
N THR A 30 19.15 -2.25 -5.68
CA THR A 30 18.11 -2.30 -4.67
C THR A 30 18.13 -1.06 -3.78
N PHE A 31 16.97 -0.68 -3.32
CA PHE A 31 16.77 0.31 -2.26
C PHE A 31 15.53 -0.06 -1.42
N THR A 32 15.40 0.59 -0.28
CA THR A 32 14.23 0.43 0.60
C THR A 32 13.56 1.78 0.83
N ALA A 33 12.23 1.79 0.78
CA ALA A 33 11.41 2.95 1.10
C ALA A 33 10.27 2.55 2.04
N ALA A 34 9.82 3.49 2.87
CA ALA A 34 8.62 3.32 3.68
C ALA A 34 7.41 3.82 2.91
N VAL A 35 6.34 3.01 2.86
CA VAL A 35 5.08 3.40 2.25
C VAL A 35 4.38 4.39 3.18
N LEU A 36 4.01 5.55 2.66
CA LEU A 36 3.25 6.57 3.39
C LEU A 36 1.74 6.31 3.31
N PRO A 37 0.93 6.90 4.21
CA PRO A 37 -0.52 6.82 4.10
C PRO A 37 -1.03 7.37 2.77
N PRO A 38 -2.06 6.76 2.16
CA PRO A 38 -2.65 7.23 0.91
C PRO A 38 -3.44 8.53 1.14
N LEU A 39 -2.89 9.61 0.65
CA LEU A 39 -3.50 10.93 0.65
C LEU A 39 -3.82 11.36 -0.79
N PRO A 40 -4.78 12.26 -1.02
CA PRO A 40 -5.04 12.79 -2.35
C PRO A 40 -3.78 13.36 -3.00
N GLY A 41 -3.48 12.93 -4.23
CA GLY A 41 -2.30 13.36 -4.99
C GLY A 41 -1.00 12.62 -4.65
N VAL A 42 -1.02 11.61 -3.78
CA VAL A 42 0.14 10.73 -3.57
C VAL A 42 0.19 9.70 -4.69
N ASN A 43 1.34 9.60 -5.34
CA ASN A 43 1.62 8.61 -6.37
C ASN A 43 2.51 7.50 -5.78
N TYR A 44 2.15 6.26 -6.04
CA TYR A 44 2.87 5.07 -5.60
C TYR A 44 3.49 4.29 -6.76
N ASN A 45 3.41 4.81 -7.97
CA ASN A 45 4.08 4.23 -9.12
C ASN A 45 5.56 4.64 -9.08
N ASN A 46 6.44 3.68 -8.92
CA ASN A 46 7.88 3.89 -8.97
C ASN A 46 8.38 3.54 -10.36
N VAL A 47 9.15 4.43 -10.95
CA VAL A 47 9.69 4.28 -12.30
C VAL A 47 11.21 4.31 -12.27
N ALA A 48 11.84 3.54 -13.15
CA ALA A 48 13.29 3.52 -13.36
C ALA A 48 13.61 3.55 -14.84
N GLN A 49 14.75 4.10 -15.20
CA GLN A 49 15.23 4.09 -16.58
C GLN A 49 16.76 4.03 -16.62
N VAL A 50 17.30 3.56 -17.74
CA VAL A 50 18.70 3.73 -18.10
C VAL A 50 18.86 5.14 -18.66
N THR A 51 19.75 5.94 -18.06
CA THR A 51 19.95 7.34 -18.46
C THR A 51 21.17 7.55 -19.37
N GLY A 52 21.92 6.52 -19.65
CA GLY A 52 23.05 6.57 -20.57
C GLY A 52 23.97 5.37 -20.51
N SER A 53 24.59 5.08 -21.65
CA SER A 53 25.60 4.06 -21.86
C SER A 53 26.72 4.60 -22.75
N ASN A 54 27.95 4.09 -22.59
CA ASN A 54 29.03 4.37 -23.53
C ASN A 54 28.87 3.61 -24.86
N GLN A 55 28.17 2.50 -24.83
CA GLN A 55 27.84 1.70 -26.00
C GLN A 55 26.49 2.16 -26.55
N HIS A 56 26.34 2.08 -27.86
CA HIS A 56 25.06 2.30 -28.52
C HIS A 56 24.08 1.20 -28.06
N ASP A 57 22.94 1.61 -27.56
CA ASP A 57 21.80 0.74 -27.35
C ASP A 57 21.11 0.52 -28.70
N PHE A 58 20.74 -0.72 -28.99
CA PHE A 58 20.38 -1.06 -30.36
C PHE A 58 18.87 -0.92 -30.61
N ASP A 59 18.08 -1.10 -29.56
CA ASP A 59 16.62 -1.20 -29.58
C ASP A 59 15.95 -0.24 -28.60
N SER A 60 16.71 0.62 -27.91
CA SER A 60 16.17 1.68 -27.05
C SER A 60 17.01 2.95 -27.05
N THR A 61 16.47 4.04 -26.56
CA THR A 61 17.12 5.35 -26.48
C THR A 61 17.21 5.84 -25.04
N PRO A 62 18.37 5.65 -24.37
CA PRO A 62 18.52 6.04 -22.98
C PRO A 62 18.16 7.50 -22.71
N ASN A 63 17.45 7.76 -21.60
CA ASN A 63 17.06 9.09 -21.14
C ASN A 63 16.05 9.82 -22.07
N ASN A 64 15.23 9.10 -22.80
CA ASN A 64 14.14 9.67 -23.62
C ASN A 64 12.82 9.84 -22.86
N GLY A 65 12.78 9.46 -21.59
CA GLY A 65 11.62 9.50 -20.69
C GLY A 65 11.19 8.11 -20.25
N TYR A 66 10.09 8.04 -19.53
CA TYR A 66 9.53 6.78 -19.03
C TYR A 66 8.40 6.24 -19.93
N ASP A 67 7.96 7.00 -20.89
CA ASP A 67 6.87 6.72 -21.81
C ASP A 67 7.11 7.57 -23.08
N PRO A 68 8.13 7.22 -23.87
CA PRO A 68 8.58 8.07 -24.99
C PRO A 68 7.60 8.09 -26.15
N ASP A 69 6.78 7.08 -26.33
CA ASP A 69 5.74 7.01 -27.35
C ASP A 69 4.42 7.68 -26.92
N GLY A 70 4.24 7.92 -25.61
CA GLY A 70 3.07 8.59 -25.05
C GLY A 70 1.80 7.74 -25.05
N ASP A 71 1.91 6.42 -25.15
CA ASP A 71 0.78 5.49 -25.13
C ASP A 71 0.22 5.26 -23.72
N GLY A 72 0.91 5.75 -22.69
CA GLY A 72 0.56 5.62 -21.29
C GLY A 72 0.99 4.29 -20.67
N ASN A 73 1.78 3.50 -21.37
CA ASN A 73 2.21 2.16 -20.96
C ASN A 73 3.72 2.12 -20.79
N ILE A 74 4.19 2.45 -19.61
CA ILE A 74 5.62 2.40 -19.25
C ILE A 74 6.04 0.93 -19.14
N GLY A 75 7.13 0.54 -19.81
CA GLY A 75 7.70 -0.81 -19.67
C GLY A 75 7.01 -1.89 -20.49
N THR A 76 6.44 -1.56 -21.63
CA THR A 76 6.12 -2.56 -22.66
C THR A 76 7.43 -3.01 -23.30
N ILE A 77 7.92 -4.15 -22.83
CA ILE A 77 9.15 -4.76 -23.31
C ILE A 77 8.97 -5.23 -24.74
N ASP A 78 9.46 -4.52 -25.73
CA ASP A 78 9.78 -5.10 -27.01
C ASP A 78 11.27 -5.50 -27.06
N ASN A 79 11.58 -6.68 -26.60
CA ASN A 79 12.92 -7.28 -26.66
C ASN A 79 13.22 -7.87 -28.06
N ASN A 80 12.79 -7.25 -29.14
CA ASN A 80 13.09 -7.75 -30.47
C ASN A 80 14.24 -6.98 -31.15
N PRO A 81 15.51 -7.33 -30.90
CA PRO A 81 16.67 -6.62 -31.44
C PRO A 81 16.80 -6.74 -32.97
N ASN A 82 15.87 -7.38 -33.65
CA ASN A 82 15.98 -7.73 -35.07
C ASN A 82 14.87 -7.16 -35.96
N ASP A 83 13.91 -6.42 -35.44
CA ASP A 83 12.84 -5.88 -36.30
C ASP A 83 13.23 -4.60 -37.03
N GLY A 84 14.38 -4.01 -36.66
CA GLY A 84 14.89 -2.79 -37.32
C GLY A 84 14.00 -1.58 -37.08
N SER A 85 13.07 -1.68 -36.17
CA SER A 85 12.11 -0.67 -35.84
C SER A 85 12.66 0.15 -34.68
N VAL A 86 13.23 1.28 -34.98
CA VAL A 86 13.32 2.42 -34.07
C VAL A 86 11.97 3.14 -34.12
N ASP A 87 10.88 2.39 -34.19
CA ASP A 87 9.57 3.00 -34.17
C ASP A 87 9.14 3.18 -32.72
N ASN A 88 8.57 4.32 -32.47
CA ASN A 88 8.03 4.82 -31.21
C ASN A 88 6.87 3.94 -30.68
N ASN A 89 6.95 2.62 -30.81
CA ASN A 89 5.87 1.70 -30.52
C ASN A 89 6.34 0.48 -29.73
N GLY A 90 7.00 0.71 -28.61
CA GLY A 90 7.41 -0.33 -27.70
C GLY A 90 8.91 -0.42 -27.40
N ASP A 91 9.62 0.67 -27.64
CA ASP A 91 11.07 0.85 -27.48
C ASP A 91 11.49 1.22 -26.03
N ASP A 92 10.73 0.77 -25.04
CA ASP A 92 10.93 1.19 -23.64
C ASP A 92 11.58 0.09 -22.78
N ASP A 93 12.40 -0.79 -23.36
CA ASP A 93 13.04 -1.85 -22.56
C ASP A 93 14.14 -1.31 -21.65
N ASP A 94 14.54 -0.05 -21.81
CA ASP A 94 15.43 0.69 -20.92
C ASP A 94 14.72 1.43 -19.79
N ALA A 95 13.38 1.37 -19.72
CA ALA A 95 12.55 1.92 -18.65
C ALA A 95 11.53 0.89 -18.14
N ASP A 96 11.17 0.99 -16.86
CA ASP A 96 10.15 0.13 -16.26
C ASP A 96 9.53 0.79 -15.02
N ASN A 97 8.30 0.39 -14.69
CA ASN A 97 7.59 0.89 -13.53
C ASN A 97 6.95 -0.21 -12.69
N GLU A 98 6.87 0.02 -11.40
CA GLU A 98 6.18 -0.90 -10.48
C GLU A 98 5.26 -0.11 -9.53
N PRO A 99 3.94 -0.30 -9.61
CA PRO A 99 3.00 0.35 -8.70
C PRO A 99 2.90 -0.40 -7.37
N VAL A 100 2.80 0.34 -6.27
CA VAL A 100 2.47 -0.19 -4.95
C VAL A 100 1.04 0.21 -4.58
N LEU A 101 0.23 -0.74 -4.12
CA LEU A 101 -1.14 -0.51 -3.66
C LEU A 101 -1.21 -0.58 -2.13
N PRO A 102 -1.17 0.56 -1.41
CA PRO A 102 -1.29 0.58 0.04
C PRO A 102 -2.62 0.01 0.50
N GLN A 103 -2.60 -0.78 1.58
CA GLN A 103 -3.81 -1.31 2.19
C GLN A 103 -4.54 -0.21 2.95
N VAL A 104 -5.83 -0.01 2.68
CA VAL A 104 -6.67 1.03 3.27
C VAL A 104 -7.97 0.43 3.78
N ALA A 105 -8.31 0.72 5.02
CA ALA A 105 -9.59 0.37 5.62
C ALA A 105 -10.37 1.64 6.00
N ASP A 106 -11.68 1.60 5.89
CA ASP A 106 -12.60 2.65 6.32
C ASP A 106 -13.56 2.09 7.37
N LEU A 107 -13.16 2.22 8.63
CA LEU A 107 -13.88 1.67 9.77
C LEU A 107 -14.90 2.67 10.33
N SER A 108 -16.10 2.16 10.55
CA SER A 108 -17.17 2.88 11.26
C SER A 108 -17.75 2.02 12.37
N LEU A 109 -18.37 2.67 13.37
CA LEU A 109 -18.99 1.99 14.50
C LEU A 109 -20.38 2.56 14.77
N ILE A 110 -21.34 1.65 14.98
CA ILE A 110 -22.69 1.98 15.45
C ILE A 110 -22.95 1.22 16.75
N LYS A 111 -23.51 1.93 17.75
CA LYS A 111 -23.95 1.34 19.01
C LYS A 111 -25.46 1.53 19.19
N THR A 112 -26.15 0.45 19.54
CA THR A 112 -27.61 0.46 19.81
C THR A 112 -27.90 -0.20 21.14
N VAL A 113 -29.11 0.04 21.68
CA VAL A 113 -29.63 -0.60 22.89
C VAL A 113 -30.98 -1.24 22.61
N SER A 114 -31.25 -2.39 23.22
CA SER A 114 -32.49 -3.16 23.01
C SER A 114 -33.74 -2.44 23.49
N ASN A 115 -33.66 -1.65 24.56
CA ASN A 115 -34.74 -0.82 25.08
C ASN A 115 -34.13 0.50 25.61
N PRO A 116 -34.45 1.67 25.00
CA PRO A 116 -33.94 2.95 25.45
C PRO A 116 -34.67 3.54 26.67
N THR A 117 -35.78 2.94 27.08
CA THR A 117 -36.64 3.39 28.20
C THR A 117 -36.93 2.24 29.16
N PRO A 118 -35.90 1.55 29.72
CA PRO A 118 -36.11 0.42 30.62
C PRO A 118 -36.60 0.90 32.01
N ASN A 119 -37.27 0.01 32.75
CA ASN A 119 -37.48 0.23 34.17
C ASN A 119 -36.19 -0.04 34.96
N VAL A 120 -36.07 0.52 36.15
CA VAL A 120 -35.00 0.19 37.09
C VAL A 120 -35.05 -1.30 37.41
N GLY A 121 -33.94 -1.98 37.20
CA GLY A 121 -33.79 -3.42 37.37
C GLY A 121 -33.94 -4.24 36.08
N ASP A 122 -34.45 -3.66 35.01
CA ASP A 122 -34.50 -4.34 33.71
C ASP A 122 -33.08 -4.57 33.14
N VAL A 123 -32.91 -5.67 32.43
CA VAL A 123 -31.67 -5.97 31.71
C VAL A 123 -31.80 -5.46 30.26
N VAL A 124 -30.81 -4.68 29.82
CA VAL A 124 -30.70 -4.23 28.44
C VAL A 124 -29.49 -4.83 27.77
N THR A 125 -29.59 -4.99 26.44
CA THR A 125 -28.48 -5.44 25.63
C THR A 125 -27.99 -4.28 24.78
N PHE A 126 -26.70 -3.93 24.87
CA PHE A 126 -26.03 -3.06 23.94
C PHE A 126 -25.45 -3.89 22.80
N THR A 127 -25.65 -3.41 21.59
CA THR A 127 -25.08 -4.01 20.38
C THR A 127 -24.14 -3.02 19.74
N ILE A 128 -22.91 -3.44 19.50
CA ILE A 128 -21.88 -2.68 18.79
C ILE A 128 -21.64 -3.37 17.46
N THR A 129 -21.80 -2.62 16.38
CA THR A 129 -21.52 -3.09 15.02
C THR A 129 -20.37 -2.28 14.47
N VAL A 130 -19.29 -2.95 14.09
CA VAL A 130 -18.14 -2.36 13.39
C VAL A 130 -18.25 -2.76 11.92
N THR A 131 -18.14 -1.78 11.05
CA THR A 131 -18.21 -1.97 9.60
C THR A 131 -16.94 -1.44 8.95
N ASN A 132 -16.47 -2.12 7.94
CA ASN A 132 -15.36 -1.69 7.10
C ASN A 132 -15.89 -1.44 5.69
N ALA A 133 -15.90 -0.18 5.25
CA ALA A 133 -16.28 0.25 3.90
C ALA A 133 -15.06 0.49 3.00
N GLY A 134 -13.84 0.24 3.52
CA GLY A 134 -12.61 0.46 2.79
C GLY A 134 -12.31 -0.61 1.77
N PRO A 135 -11.40 -0.39 0.82
CA PRO A 135 -11.11 -1.40 -0.19
C PRO A 135 -10.36 -2.62 0.37
N SER A 136 -9.69 -2.51 1.52
CA SER A 136 -8.90 -3.60 2.12
C SER A 136 -9.51 -4.09 3.42
N ASN A 137 -9.31 -5.36 3.73
CA ASN A 137 -9.67 -5.92 5.02
C ASN A 137 -8.91 -5.20 6.15
N ALA A 138 -9.61 -4.90 7.24
CA ALA A 138 -8.99 -4.40 8.45
C ALA A 138 -8.62 -5.57 9.37
N THR A 139 -7.39 -5.58 9.84
CA THR A 139 -6.88 -6.56 10.80
C THR A 139 -6.34 -5.84 12.04
N ASN A 140 -6.21 -6.56 13.15
CA ASN A 140 -5.73 -5.97 14.41
C ASN A 140 -6.63 -4.83 14.90
N VAL A 141 -7.94 -4.95 14.71
CA VAL A 141 -8.90 -3.93 15.12
C VAL A 141 -9.24 -4.15 16.59
N ASP A 142 -9.04 -3.11 17.38
CA ASP A 142 -9.41 -3.09 18.79
C ASP A 142 -10.64 -2.21 19.00
N VAL A 143 -11.58 -2.68 19.83
CA VAL A 143 -12.82 -1.95 20.19
C VAL A 143 -12.91 -1.86 21.69
N GLU A 144 -13.22 -0.67 22.19
CA GLU A 144 -13.44 -0.40 23.61
C GLU A 144 -14.85 0.11 23.86
N ASP A 145 -15.46 -0.34 24.95
CA ASP A 145 -16.73 0.18 25.47
C ASP A 145 -16.57 0.49 26.97
N VAL A 146 -16.73 1.74 27.35
CA VAL A 146 -16.71 2.18 28.74
C VAL A 146 -18.15 2.25 29.25
N VAL A 147 -18.53 1.30 30.10
CA VAL A 147 -19.85 1.21 30.72
C VAL A 147 -19.95 2.20 31.87
N PRO A 148 -20.87 3.19 31.82
CA PRO A 148 -21.01 4.18 32.88
C PRO A 148 -21.62 3.56 34.15
N ASN A 149 -21.52 4.29 35.27
CA ASN A 149 -21.92 3.83 36.61
C ASN A 149 -23.45 3.65 36.83
N GLY A 150 -24.26 3.96 35.83
CA GLY A 150 -25.70 3.67 35.85
C GLY A 150 -26.07 2.21 35.60
N TYR A 151 -25.11 1.37 35.32
CA TYR A 151 -25.29 -0.06 35.03
C TYR A 151 -24.53 -0.93 36.02
N SER A 152 -25.06 -2.12 36.28
CA SER A 152 -24.39 -3.16 37.08
C SER A 152 -24.41 -4.49 36.32
N THR A 153 -23.57 -5.43 36.74
CA THR A 153 -23.59 -6.81 36.24
C THR A 153 -23.36 -6.92 34.72
N ILE A 154 -22.16 -6.50 34.27
CA ILE A 154 -21.72 -6.71 32.89
C ILE A 154 -21.58 -8.22 32.66
N ALA A 155 -22.32 -8.76 31.68
CA ALA A 155 -22.32 -10.18 31.36
C ALA A 155 -22.60 -10.42 29.87
N ASN A 156 -22.47 -11.67 29.43
CA ASN A 156 -22.78 -12.13 28.06
C ASN A 156 -22.02 -11.36 26.96
N ILE A 157 -20.77 -11.05 27.22
CA ILE A 157 -19.91 -10.37 26.23
C ILE A 157 -19.61 -11.36 25.10
N SER A 158 -19.99 -10.98 23.86
CA SER A 158 -19.81 -11.80 22.67
C SER A 158 -18.40 -11.65 22.05
N ASN A 159 -18.10 -12.47 21.04
CA ASN A 159 -16.89 -12.37 20.18
C ASN A 159 -15.56 -12.29 20.95
N GLY A 160 -15.45 -12.98 22.08
CA GLY A 160 -14.20 -13.02 22.84
C GLY A 160 -13.85 -11.73 23.58
N GLY A 161 -14.78 -10.81 23.70
CA GLY A 161 -14.59 -9.59 24.49
C GLY A 161 -14.39 -9.89 25.97
N THR A 162 -13.66 -9.05 26.67
CA THR A 162 -13.34 -9.17 28.10
C THR A 162 -13.65 -7.89 28.83
N ALA A 163 -14.15 -8.02 30.09
CA ALA A 163 -14.40 -6.87 30.95
C ALA A 163 -13.28 -6.73 32.01
N SER A 164 -12.84 -5.52 32.24
CA SER A 164 -11.95 -5.14 33.34
C SER A 164 -12.52 -3.87 33.99
N GLY A 165 -13.08 -4.03 35.19
CA GLY A 165 -13.82 -2.96 35.83
C GLY A 165 -15.05 -2.58 34.99
N SER A 166 -15.16 -1.31 34.59
CA SER A 166 -16.24 -0.80 33.74
C SER A 166 -15.89 -0.80 32.24
N THR A 167 -14.70 -1.25 31.85
CA THR A 167 -14.28 -1.24 30.45
C THR A 167 -14.40 -2.63 29.86
N ILE A 168 -15.04 -2.71 28.68
CA ILE A 168 -15.08 -3.92 27.86
C ILE A 168 -14.15 -3.71 26.67
N MET A 169 -13.31 -4.71 26.38
CA MET A 169 -12.36 -4.68 25.28
C MET A 169 -12.55 -5.89 24.38
N TRP A 170 -12.51 -5.66 23.08
CA TRP A 170 -12.34 -6.65 22.04
C TRP A 170 -11.05 -6.35 21.30
N ASN A 171 -10.14 -7.31 21.27
CA ASN A 171 -8.82 -7.10 20.67
C ASN A 171 -8.59 -8.04 19.48
N ASN A 172 -7.76 -7.60 18.55
CA ASN A 172 -7.34 -8.37 17.38
C ASN A 172 -8.51 -8.85 16.50
N LEU A 173 -9.54 -8.06 16.37
CA LEU A 173 -10.65 -8.37 15.44
C LEU A 173 -10.20 -8.25 14.02
N SER A 174 -10.88 -8.98 13.13
CA SER A 174 -10.74 -8.85 11.68
C SER A 174 -12.10 -8.44 11.11
N VAL A 175 -12.12 -7.35 10.33
CA VAL A 175 -13.32 -6.85 9.68
C VAL A 175 -13.08 -6.81 8.17
N ALA A 176 -13.78 -7.66 7.42
CA ALA A 176 -13.67 -7.70 5.97
C ALA A 176 -14.20 -6.40 5.34
N ALA A 177 -13.65 -6.07 4.15
CA ALA A 177 -14.16 -4.98 3.32
C ALA A 177 -15.46 -5.37 2.63
#